data_b20c335fd157c0e62af86f8b765974fd
#
_entry.id   b20c335fd157c0e62af86f8b765974fd
#
_cell.length_a   1.000
_cell.length_b   1.000
_cell.length_c   1.000
_cell.angle_alpha   90.00
_cell.angle_beta   90.00
_cell.angle_gamma   90.00
#
_symmetry.space_group_name_H-M   'P 1'
#
loop_
_entity.id
_entity.type
_entity.pdbx_description
1 polymer ?
#
loop_
_entity_poly.entity_id
_entity_poly.type
_entity_poly.pdbx_seq_one_letter_code
_entity_poly.pdbx_strand_id
1 'polypeptide(L)'
;MVKKGTCGLCQGGCAVVYTIENGKIVKAEPDKESPKGRLCPRGALVPDILYGEERIKRPLIRVGERGEGKFRECSWKEAVDKAAELLKKTADTYGGRSLASYYGRGILGLPVTRLCGKGDGSGKGKFLINLGSVNDMNCSSICNLASSTVTPGTLMGLNTRMM
;
A
#
# COMPACT_ATOMS: atom_id res chain seq x y z
N MET A 1 23.52 -15.32 -5.48
CA MET A 1 22.35 -16.10 -5.98
C MET A 1 21.42 -15.17 -6.74
N VAL A 2 20.84 -15.64 -7.84
CA VAL A 2 19.94 -14.83 -8.67
C VAL A 2 18.51 -15.38 -8.56
N LYS A 3 17.52 -14.51 -8.42
CA LYS A 3 16.09 -14.85 -8.35
C LYS A 3 15.27 -13.94 -9.24
N LYS A 4 14.33 -14.51 -9.99
CA LYS A 4 13.31 -13.76 -10.72
C LYS A 4 12.14 -13.43 -9.81
N GLY A 5 11.55 -12.25 -9.99
CA GLY A 5 10.43 -11.79 -9.19
C GLY A 5 9.70 -10.62 -9.84
N THR A 6 8.86 -9.97 -9.06
CA THR A 6 8.08 -8.81 -9.49
C THR A 6 8.40 -7.62 -8.60
N CYS A 7 8.59 -6.44 -9.19
CA CYS A 7 8.74 -5.21 -8.45
C CYS A 7 7.40 -4.82 -7.79
N GLY A 8 7.41 -4.63 -6.48
CA GLY A 8 6.24 -4.32 -5.66
C GLY A 8 6.06 -2.84 -5.32
N LEU A 9 6.84 -1.91 -5.90
CA LEU A 9 6.78 -0.49 -5.54
C LEU A 9 5.55 0.26 -6.11
N CYS A 10 4.95 -0.26 -7.17
CA CYS A 10 3.77 0.33 -7.79
C CYS A 10 2.94 -0.72 -8.56
N GLN A 11 1.88 -0.29 -9.22
CA GLN A 11 1.00 -1.17 -10.00
C GLN A 11 1.64 -1.73 -11.28
N GLY A 12 2.79 -1.22 -11.69
CA GLY A 12 3.44 -1.62 -12.94
C GLY A 12 3.77 -3.11 -13.02
N GLY A 13 4.00 -3.75 -11.87
CA GLY A 13 4.24 -5.19 -11.80
C GLY A 13 5.41 -5.64 -12.68
N CYS A 14 6.46 -4.82 -12.77
CA CYS A 14 7.62 -5.07 -13.60
C CYS A 14 8.31 -6.38 -13.22
N ALA A 15 8.64 -7.20 -14.20
CA ALA A 15 9.43 -8.41 -13.99
C ALA A 15 10.90 -8.04 -13.76
N VAL A 16 11.47 -8.55 -12.69
CA VAL A 16 12.79 -8.15 -12.16
C VAL A 16 13.62 -9.38 -11.84
N VAL A 17 14.90 -9.27 -12.10
CA VAL A 17 15.94 -10.20 -11.65
C VAL A 17 16.63 -9.57 -10.45
N TYR A 18 16.60 -10.25 -9.31
CA TYR A 18 17.26 -9.84 -8.08
C TYR A 18 18.56 -10.61 -7.89
N THR A 19 19.66 -9.91 -7.69
CA THR A 19 20.91 -10.51 -7.21
C THR A 19 20.89 -10.48 -5.67
N ILE A 20 21.14 -11.64 -5.07
CA ILE A 20 21.07 -11.85 -3.62
C ILE A 20 22.46 -12.31 -3.14
N GLU A 21 23.04 -11.61 -2.20
CA GLU A 21 24.30 -11.90 -1.52
C GLU A 21 24.09 -11.86 -0.02
N ASN A 22 24.57 -12.89 0.68
CA ASN A 22 24.42 -13.00 2.14
C ASN A 22 22.98 -12.78 2.66
N GLY A 23 21.98 -13.27 1.89
CA GLY A 23 20.56 -13.12 2.23
C GLY A 23 19.95 -11.74 1.97
N LYS A 24 20.72 -10.80 1.39
CA LYS A 24 20.25 -9.46 1.05
C LYS A 24 20.19 -9.28 -0.46
N ILE A 25 19.18 -8.56 -0.93
CA ILE A 25 19.10 -8.10 -2.32
C ILE A 25 20.11 -6.98 -2.48
N VAL A 26 21.11 -7.17 -3.36
CA VAL A 26 22.12 -6.16 -3.64
C VAL A 26 21.92 -5.45 -4.97
N LYS A 27 21.12 -6.05 -5.88
CA LYS A 27 20.82 -5.47 -7.20
C LYS A 27 19.44 -5.88 -7.68
N ALA A 28 18.78 -4.97 -8.37
CA ALA A 28 17.52 -5.21 -9.07
C ALA A 28 17.66 -4.76 -10.53
N GLU A 29 17.40 -5.65 -11.47
CA GLU A 29 17.51 -5.43 -12.91
C GLU A 29 16.26 -5.91 -13.65
N PRO A 30 15.94 -5.34 -14.84
CA PRO A 30 14.82 -5.83 -15.62
C PRO A 30 15.04 -7.28 -16.07
N ASP A 31 14.02 -8.12 -15.96
CA ASP A 31 14.04 -9.47 -16.56
C ASP A 31 13.79 -9.37 -18.07
N LYS A 32 14.86 -9.33 -18.85
CA LYS A 32 14.80 -9.16 -20.31
C LYS A 32 14.08 -10.31 -21.04
N GLU A 33 13.90 -11.46 -20.40
CA GLU A 33 13.17 -12.59 -20.96
C GLU A 33 11.65 -12.47 -20.77
N SER A 34 11.21 -11.57 -19.92
CA SER A 34 9.79 -11.32 -19.66
C SER A 34 9.22 -10.19 -20.51
N PRO A 35 8.01 -10.33 -21.05
CA PRO A 35 7.31 -9.22 -21.72
C PRO A 35 7.16 -7.96 -20.84
N LYS A 36 7.16 -8.13 -19.51
CA LYS A 36 7.12 -7.06 -18.51
C LYS A 36 8.50 -6.72 -17.94
N GLY A 37 9.57 -7.11 -18.61
CA GLY A 37 10.97 -6.91 -18.22
C GLY A 37 11.42 -5.45 -18.36
N ARG A 38 10.67 -4.53 -17.77
CA ARG A 38 11.00 -3.10 -17.66
C ARG A 38 11.21 -2.77 -16.21
N LEU A 39 12.16 -1.90 -15.93
CA LEU A 39 12.40 -1.43 -14.58
C LEU A 39 12.70 0.07 -14.63
N CYS A 40 11.93 0.86 -13.89
CA CYS A 40 12.17 2.28 -13.76
C CYS A 40 13.27 2.56 -12.71
N PRO A 41 13.82 3.78 -12.64
CA PRO A 41 14.85 4.13 -11.65
C PRO A 41 14.45 3.80 -10.21
N ARG A 42 13.16 3.99 -9.82
CA ARG A 42 12.68 3.62 -8.48
C ARG A 42 12.79 2.11 -8.22
N GLY A 43 12.50 1.29 -9.22
CA GLY A 43 12.62 -0.17 -9.09
C GLY A 43 14.07 -0.63 -8.97
N ALA A 44 15.00 0.04 -9.62
CA ALA A 44 16.44 -0.23 -9.47
C ALA A 44 16.94 0.07 -8.06
N LEU A 45 16.35 1.05 -7.37
CA LEU A 45 16.69 1.45 -6.00
C LEU A 45 16.02 0.58 -4.91
N VAL A 46 15.40 -0.56 -5.28
CA VAL A 46 14.79 -1.47 -4.29
C VAL A 46 15.74 -1.86 -3.16
N PRO A 47 17.03 -2.18 -3.40
CA PRO A 47 17.96 -2.49 -2.31
C PRO A 47 18.10 -1.33 -1.32
N ASP A 48 18.30 -0.11 -1.81
CA ASP A 48 18.47 1.08 -0.96
C ASP A 48 17.21 1.38 -0.14
N ILE A 49 16.02 1.22 -0.74
CA ILE A 49 14.74 1.39 -0.05
C ILE A 49 14.54 0.32 1.04
N LEU A 50 14.94 -0.93 0.77
CA LEU A 50 14.75 -2.03 1.72
C LEU A 50 15.70 -1.96 2.90
N TYR A 51 16.93 -1.52 2.68
CA TYR A 51 18.01 -1.56 3.69
C TYR A 51 18.45 -0.18 4.14
N GLY A 52 17.80 0.89 3.71
CA GLY A 52 18.07 2.25 4.13
C GLY A 52 17.98 2.42 5.65
N GLU A 53 18.82 3.28 6.21
CA GLU A 53 18.87 3.52 7.65
C GLU A 53 17.56 4.08 8.20
N GLU A 54 16.89 4.92 7.42
CA GLU A 54 15.61 5.54 7.77
C GLU A 54 14.42 4.57 7.75
N ARG A 55 14.62 3.33 7.30
CA ARG A 55 13.54 2.36 7.23
C ARG A 55 13.08 1.96 8.62
N ILE A 56 11.81 2.23 8.91
CA ILE A 56 11.16 1.80 10.15
C ILE A 56 11.09 0.28 10.18
N LYS A 57 11.74 -0.35 11.16
CA LYS A 57 11.85 -1.81 11.31
C LYS A 57 10.95 -2.36 12.41
N ARG A 58 10.47 -1.50 13.29
CA ARG A 58 9.57 -1.82 14.41
C ARG A 58 8.43 -0.82 14.49
N PRO A 59 7.27 -1.19 15.04
CA PRO A 59 6.22 -0.22 15.30
C PRO A 59 6.69 0.91 16.21
N LEU A 60 6.17 2.09 15.95
CA LEU A 60 6.49 3.29 16.71
C LEU A 60 5.22 3.85 17.37
N ILE A 61 5.31 4.21 18.64
CA ILE A 61 4.26 4.94 19.37
C ILE A 61 4.75 6.35 19.68
N ARG A 62 3.90 7.33 19.41
CA ARG A 62 4.18 8.73 19.75
C ARG A 62 4.21 8.92 21.27
N VAL A 63 5.25 9.57 21.78
CA VAL A 63 5.45 9.90 23.19
C VAL A 63 5.44 11.40 23.47
N GLY A 64 5.47 12.24 22.44
CA GLY A 64 5.41 13.68 22.55
C GLY A 64 4.08 14.25 22.06
N GLU A 65 3.97 15.58 22.07
CA GLU A 65 2.83 16.28 21.53
C GLU A 65 2.73 16.11 20.00
N ARG A 66 1.55 16.38 19.46
CA ARG A 66 1.31 16.29 18.01
C ARG A 66 2.15 17.34 17.29
N GLY A 67 3.00 16.91 16.38
CA GLY A 67 3.91 17.76 15.61
C GLY A 67 5.37 17.74 16.10
N GLU A 68 5.64 17.28 17.33
CA GLU A 68 7.03 17.21 17.84
C GLU A 68 7.88 16.12 17.19
N GLY A 69 7.28 15.15 16.53
CA GLY A 69 8.02 14.05 15.89
C GLY A 69 8.69 13.07 16.87
N LYS A 70 8.30 13.08 18.15
CA LYS A 70 8.88 12.20 19.16
C LYS A 70 8.16 10.85 19.20
N PHE A 71 8.91 9.78 18.93
CA PHE A 71 8.40 8.42 18.91
C PHE A 71 9.33 7.48 19.69
N ARG A 72 8.78 6.39 20.22
CA ARG A 72 9.54 5.26 20.75
C ARG A 72 9.17 3.97 20.04
N GLU A 73 10.11 3.04 19.97
CA GLU A 73 9.83 1.68 19.50
C GLU A 73 8.93 0.94 20.52
N CYS A 74 8.10 0.05 19.98
CA CYS A 74 7.23 -0.81 20.78
C CYS A 74 7.07 -2.19 20.12
N SER A 75 6.44 -3.11 20.84
CA SER A 75 6.07 -4.41 20.29
C SER A 75 4.85 -4.29 19.38
N TRP A 76 4.68 -5.28 18.48
CA TRP A 76 3.48 -5.35 17.64
C TRP A 76 2.20 -5.47 18.49
N LYS A 77 2.25 -6.23 19.60
CA LYS A 77 1.10 -6.33 20.51
C LYS A 77 0.72 -4.96 21.07
N GLU A 78 1.67 -4.23 21.61
CA GLU A 78 1.45 -2.89 22.17
C GLU A 78 0.91 -1.91 21.11
N ALA A 79 1.47 -1.94 19.90
CA ALA A 79 1.02 -1.08 18.82
C ALA A 79 -0.43 -1.36 18.41
N VAL A 80 -0.81 -2.63 18.27
CA VAL A 80 -2.17 -3.04 17.92
C VAL A 80 -3.16 -2.72 19.03
N ASP A 81 -2.81 -3.01 20.28
CA ASP A 81 -3.66 -2.69 21.45
C ASP A 81 -3.91 -1.18 21.53
N LYS A 82 -2.86 -0.37 21.33
CA LYS A 82 -2.99 1.10 21.32
C LYS A 82 -3.83 1.62 20.17
N ALA A 83 -3.67 1.06 18.98
CA ALA A 83 -4.49 1.43 17.83
C ALA A 83 -5.97 1.08 18.06
N ALA A 84 -6.25 -0.10 18.59
CA ALA A 84 -7.60 -0.55 18.91
C ALA A 84 -8.25 0.35 19.99
N GLU A 85 -7.52 0.68 21.06
CA GLU A 85 -7.96 1.63 22.09
C GLU A 85 -8.36 2.98 21.50
N LEU A 86 -7.49 3.56 20.67
CA LEU A 86 -7.72 4.87 20.06
C LEU A 86 -8.93 4.86 19.11
N LEU A 87 -9.06 3.84 18.28
CA LEU A 87 -10.19 3.69 17.36
C LEU A 87 -11.50 3.53 18.12
N LYS A 88 -11.52 2.65 19.13
CA LYS A 88 -12.69 2.46 19.97
C LYS A 88 -13.08 3.73 20.70
N LYS A 89 -12.13 4.37 21.39
CA LYS A 89 -12.36 5.65 22.07
C LYS A 89 -12.94 6.72 21.14
N THR A 90 -12.42 6.82 19.92
CA THR A 90 -12.90 7.78 18.94
C THR A 90 -14.34 7.46 18.50
N ALA A 91 -14.62 6.18 18.22
CA ALA A 91 -15.97 5.73 17.86
C ALA A 91 -16.98 5.94 18.99
N ASP A 92 -16.60 5.61 20.24
CA ASP A 92 -17.46 5.76 21.42
C ASP A 92 -17.73 7.24 21.76
N THR A 93 -16.74 8.14 21.54
CA THR A 93 -16.86 9.56 21.88
C THR A 93 -17.59 10.37 20.80
N TYR A 94 -17.30 10.11 19.52
CA TYR A 94 -17.75 10.93 18.40
C TYR A 94 -18.63 10.17 17.40
N GLY A 95 -18.92 8.90 17.68
CA GLY A 95 -19.64 8.01 16.78
C GLY A 95 -18.76 7.42 15.67
N GLY A 96 -19.18 6.30 15.10
CA GLY A 96 -18.41 5.60 14.05
C GLY A 96 -18.17 6.43 12.79
N ARG A 97 -19.03 7.42 12.51
CA ARG A 97 -18.87 8.33 11.37
C ARG A 97 -17.65 9.26 11.48
N SER A 98 -17.07 9.42 12.67
CA SER A 98 -15.83 10.17 12.87
C SER A 98 -14.59 9.42 12.37
N LEU A 99 -14.71 8.12 12.12
CA LEU A 99 -13.64 7.30 11.56
C LEU A 99 -13.69 7.34 10.04
N ALA A 100 -12.52 7.37 9.42
CA ALA A 100 -12.39 7.28 7.97
C ALA A 100 -11.23 6.37 7.59
N SER A 101 -11.38 5.63 6.50
CA SER A 101 -10.28 4.94 5.84
C SER A 101 -9.80 5.75 4.65
N TYR A 102 -8.49 5.83 4.50
CA TYR A 102 -7.87 6.34 3.26
C TYR A 102 -6.81 5.36 2.80
N TYR A 103 -6.90 4.92 1.59
CA TYR A 103 -5.91 4.00 1.02
C TYR A 103 -5.42 4.46 -0.36
N GLY A 104 -4.14 4.26 -0.58
CA GLY A 104 -3.52 4.45 -1.88
C GLY A 104 -3.66 3.22 -2.76
N ARG A 105 -3.27 3.36 -4.02
CA ARG A 105 -3.33 2.28 -5.02
C ARG A 105 -2.04 1.50 -5.19
N GLY A 106 -1.12 1.53 -4.23
CA GLY A 106 0.23 0.98 -4.38
C GLY A 106 0.25 -0.41 -5.00
N ILE A 107 -0.24 -1.42 -4.32
CA ILE A 107 -0.14 -2.81 -4.76
C ILE A 107 -1.54 -3.40 -4.99
N LEU A 108 -2.26 -2.92 -5.99
CA LEU A 108 -3.61 -3.41 -6.30
C LEU A 108 -3.66 -4.84 -6.86
N GLY A 109 -2.55 -5.38 -7.28
CA GLY A 109 -2.49 -6.72 -7.89
C GLY A 109 -2.18 -7.85 -6.93
N LEU A 110 -1.90 -7.57 -5.66
CA LEU A 110 -1.54 -8.63 -4.71
C LEU A 110 -2.75 -9.27 -4.03
N PRO A 111 -2.67 -10.57 -3.72
CA PRO A 111 -3.71 -11.31 -3.00
C PRO A 111 -4.09 -10.71 -1.65
N VAL A 112 -3.23 -9.87 -1.05
CA VAL A 112 -3.45 -9.18 0.21
C VAL A 112 -4.72 -8.34 0.20
N THR A 113 -5.07 -7.71 -0.93
CA THR A 113 -6.32 -6.97 -1.06
C THR A 113 -7.56 -7.87 -0.98
N ARG A 114 -7.40 -9.16 -1.29
CA ARG A 114 -8.46 -10.18 -1.13
C ARG A 114 -8.57 -10.67 0.31
N LEU A 115 -7.46 -10.75 1.04
CA LEU A 115 -7.43 -11.12 2.46
C LEU A 115 -8.07 -10.04 3.36
N CYS A 116 -8.00 -8.77 2.99
CA CYS A 116 -8.61 -7.68 3.74
C CYS A 116 -10.12 -7.50 3.50
N GLY A 117 -10.78 -8.53 3.03
CA GLY A 117 -12.26 -8.56 3.01
C GLY A 117 -12.93 -7.94 1.79
N LYS A 118 -12.29 -8.07 0.63
CA LYS A 118 -12.74 -7.52 -0.59
C LYS A 118 -13.69 -8.39 -1.39
N GLY A 119 -14.94 -8.01 -1.43
CA GLY A 119 -15.86 -8.55 -2.41
C GLY A 119 -16.11 -7.64 -3.63
N ASP A 120 -16.11 -6.33 -3.41
CA ASP A 120 -16.74 -5.35 -4.31
C ASP A 120 -15.78 -4.30 -4.92
N GLY A 121 -14.47 -4.44 -4.73
CA GLY A 121 -13.53 -3.42 -5.22
C GLY A 121 -13.37 -2.20 -4.31
N SER A 122 -14.16 -2.07 -3.26
CA SER A 122 -14.22 -0.86 -2.43
C SER A 122 -13.06 -0.72 -1.44
N GLY A 123 -12.33 -1.78 -1.15
CA GLY A 123 -11.28 -1.75 -0.13
C GLY A 123 -11.77 -1.56 1.30
N LYS A 124 -13.07 -1.46 1.49
CA LYS A 124 -13.68 -1.34 2.82
C LYS A 124 -13.40 -2.61 3.61
N GLY A 125 -12.38 -2.58 4.44
CA GLY A 125 -12.27 -3.61 5.44
C GLY A 125 -13.54 -3.60 6.27
N LYS A 126 -14.19 -4.75 6.41
CA LYS A 126 -15.34 -4.94 7.32
C LYS A 126 -15.07 -4.38 8.71
N PHE A 127 -13.81 -4.19 9.04
CA PHE A 127 -13.32 -3.67 10.30
C PHE A 127 -13.90 -2.28 10.65
N LEU A 128 -13.75 -1.28 9.79
CA LEU A 128 -14.28 0.07 10.08
C LEU A 128 -15.80 0.13 9.96
N ILE A 129 -16.40 -0.68 9.10
CA ILE A 129 -17.86 -0.81 9.01
C ILE A 129 -18.42 -1.33 10.34
N ASN A 130 -17.78 -2.33 10.95
CA ASN A 130 -18.17 -2.86 12.25
C ASN A 130 -18.05 -1.82 13.39
N LEU A 131 -17.25 -0.78 13.21
CA LEU A 131 -17.17 0.38 14.10
C LEU A 131 -18.14 1.50 13.72
N GLY A 132 -19.03 1.26 12.75
CA GLY A 132 -20.04 2.24 12.30
C GLY A 132 -19.51 3.30 11.33
N SER A 133 -18.30 3.14 10.77
CA SER A 133 -17.77 4.06 9.77
C SER A 133 -18.43 3.82 8.41
N VAL A 134 -18.76 4.92 7.74
CA VAL A 134 -19.22 4.96 6.34
C VAL A 134 -18.24 5.70 5.44
N ASN A 135 -17.17 6.23 5.99
CA ASN A 135 -16.22 7.09 5.29
C ASN A 135 -15.07 6.26 4.73
N ASP A 136 -15.18 5.94 3.44
CA ASP A 136 -14.16 5.21 2.70
C ASP A 136 -13.61 6.11 1.59
N MET A 137 -12.40 6.61 1.78
CA MET A 137 -11.76 7.57 0.90
C MET A 137 -10.56 6.96 0.20
N ASN A 138 -10.42 7.26 -1.08
CA ASN A 138 -9.27 6.81 -1.86
C ASN A 138 -9.00 7.77 -3.03
N CYS A 139 -7.85 7.61 -3.67
CA CYS A 139 -7.46 8.42 -4.81
C CYS A 139 -8.21 8.07 -6.13
N SER A 140 -9.12 7.09 -6.11
CA SER A 140 -9.77 6.62 -7.33
C SER A 140 -10.60 7.69 -8.01
N SER A 141 -11.28 8.56 -7.26
CA SER A 141 -12.15 9.60 -7.81
C SER A 141 -11.42 10.59 -8.73
N ILE A 142 -10.17 10.93 -8.41
CA ILE A 142 -9.36 11.88 -9.18
C ILE A 142 -8.32 11.19 -10.11
N CYS A 143 -8.14 9.89 -9.98
CA CYS A 143 -7.15 9.14 -10.77
C CYS A 143 -7.84 8.13 -11.70
N ASN A 144 -8.30 7.03 -11.12
CA ASN A 144 -8.76 5.89 -11.89
C ASN A 144 -10.22 6.02 -12.36
N LEU A 145 -11.07 6.63 -11.57
CA LEU A 145 -12.47 6.80 -11.95
C LEU A 145 -12.56 7.78 -13.12
N ALA A 146 -11.83 8.89 -13.07
CA ALA A 146 -11.73 9.84 -14.17
C ALA A 146 -11.23 9.15 -15.45
N SER A 147 -10.11 8.42 -15.40
CA SER A 147 -9.57 7.73 -16.58
C SER A 147 -10.43 6.55 -17.04
N SER A 148 -11.10 5.83 -16.15
CA SER A 148 -11.93 4.69 -16.52
C SER A 148 -13.34 5.06 -16.96
N THR A 149 -13.80 6.28 -16.66
CA THR A 149 -15.12 6.77 -17.04
C THR A 149 -15.05 7.67 -18.27
N VAL A 150 -14.13 8.63 -18.27
CA VAL A 150 -13.98 9.60 -19.36
C VAL A 150 -13.35 8.95 -20.60
N THR A 151 -12.26 8.20 -20.41
CA THR A 151 -11.52 7.60 -21.53
C THR A 151 -12.34 6.58 -22.33
N PRO A 152 -13.09 5.64 -21.73
CA PRO A 152 -13.98 4.78 -22.51
C PRO A 152 -15.10 5.53 -23.20
N GLY A 153 -15.63 6.59 -22.57
CA GLY A 153 -16.69 7.42 -23.16
C GLY A 153 -16.20 8.25 -24.34
N THR A 154 -14.95 8.69 -24.33
CA THR A 154 -14.37 9.54 -25.37
C THR A 154 -13.64 8.76 -26.47
N LEU A 155 -13.09 7.58 -26.15
CA LEU A 155 -12.29 6.74 -27.06
C LEU A 155 -13.01 5.44 -27.44
N MET A 156 -14.31 5.49 -27.72
CA MET A 156 -15.11 4.35 -28.21
C MET A 156 -15.06 3.10 -27.32
N GLY A 157 -15.02 3.29 -26.01
CA GLY A 157 -15.08 2.16 -25.06
C GLY A 157 -13.77 1.40 -24.89
N LEU A 158 -12.67 1.87 -25.43
CA LEU A 158 -11.35 1.27 -25.20
C LEU A 158 -10.95 1.45 -23.73
N ASN A 159 -10.87 0.35 -23.00
CA ASN A 159 -10.47 0.35 -21.61
C ASN A 159 -8.95 0.46 -21.51
N THR A 160 -8.44 1.63 -21.18
CA THR A 160 -7.00 1.89 -21.00
C THR A 160 -6.31 1.06 -19.92
N ARG A 161 -7.06 0.21 -19.19
CA ARG A 161 -6.46 -0.75 -18.25
C ARG A 161 -5.74 -1.91 -18.94
N MET A 162 -5.89 -2.05 -20.25
CA MET A 162 -5.26 -3.12 -21.02
C MET A 162 -3.98 -2.69 -21.74
N MET A 163 -3.48 -1.48 -21.56
CA MET A 163 -2.23 -1.01 -22.13
C MET A 163 -1.07 -1.10 -21.16
#